data_122e8309a78b8c4f9f113f6cc8fc9c4e
#
_entry.id   122e8309a78b8c4f9f113f6cc8fc9c4e
#
_cell.length_a   1.000
_cell.length_b   1.000
_cell.length_c   1.000
_cell.angle_alpha   90.00
_cell.angle_beta   90.00
_cell.angle_gamma   90.00
#
_symmetry.space_group_name_H-M   'P 1'
#
loop_
_entity.id
_entity.type
_entity.pdbx_description
1 polymer ?
#
loop_
_entity_poly.entity_id
_entity_poly.type
_entity_poly.pdbx_seq_one_letter_code
_entity_poly.pdbx_strand_id
1 'polypeptide(L)'
;MNLKRNILSLVFSLLVFIPILSQEKVNRSATELLWLYCDNIFGDDERLVTGHYYQGPTRGSITGHPYYIDESWKNGTIEIDDVIFDGLQVKYDIYLNWLILKFTSTDNAVHQIGLNSGKINSLKMSNSEFIPLPGSRDSTGIPFAQLISDGPVQYLVTRAKSLEIANSVGSSDYEYKEDIKQYLYYDGQLQLFRSKNTLYKTFPTIKSQLKRFVRQNSLFLIRNRIDERKKLVDYCNSLVTGNDENE
;
A
#
# COMPACT_ATOMS: atom_id res chain seq x y z
N MET A 1 -11.15 -80.38 -8.91
CA MET A 1 -12.30 -79.52 -8.56
C MET A 1 -11.92 -78.36 -7.62
N ASN A 2 -10.64 -77.96 -7.61
CA ASN A 2 -10.16 -76.90 -6.67
C ASN A 2 -9.59 -75.65 -7.35
N LEU A 3 -9.45 -75.68 -8.68
CA LEU A 3 -8.82 -74.51 -9.40
C LEU A 3 -9.76 -73.30 -9.56
N LYS A 4 -11.06 -73.55 -9.78
CA LYS A 4 -12.08 -72.52 -9.96
C LYS A 4 -12.39 -71.72 -8.65
N ARG A 5 -12.22 -72.37 -7.48
CA ARG A 5 -12.50 -71.77 -6.18
C ARG A 5 -11.39 -70.79 -5.75
N ASN A 6 -10.15 -71.08 -6.16
CA ASN A 6 -9.01 -70.22 -5.86
C ASN A 6 -8.96 -68.95 -6.76
N ILE A 7 -9.45 -69.05 -7.99
CA ILE A 7 -9.53 -67.88 -8.90
C ILE A 7 -10.59 -66.86 -8.42
N LEU A 8 -11.72 -67.38 -7.90
CA LEU A 8 -12.77 -66.50 -7.39
C LEU A 8 -12.34 -65.73 -6.11
N SER A 9 -11.53 -66.35 -5.25
CA SER A 9 -10.96 -65.74 -4.06
C SER A 9 -9.92 -64.71 -4.41
N LEU A 10 -9.13 -64.88 -5.47
CA LEU A 10 -8.11 -63.95 -5.92
C LEU A 10 -8.73 -62.68 -6.56
N VAL A 11 -9.83 -62.85 -7.30
CA VAL A 11 -10.56 -61.73 -7.92
C VAL A 11 -11.28 -60.90 -6.85
N PHE A 12 -11.79 -61.54 -5.78
CA PHE A 12 -12.43 -60.83 -4.69
C PHE A 12 -11.41 -60.05 -3.81
N SER A 13 -10.18 -60.57 -3.67
CA SER A 13 -9.09 -59.89 -2.96
C SER A 13 -8.53 -58.68 -3.74
N LEU A 14 -8.62 -58.67 -5.09
CA LEU A 14 -8.13 -57.58 -5.93
C LEU A 14 -9.09 -56.38 -5.97
N LEU A 15 -10.38 -56.61 -5.65
CA LEU A 15 -11.40 -55.54 -5.64
C LEU A 15 -11.41 -54.70 -4.36
N VAL A 16 -10.68 -55.10 -3.33
CA VAL A 16 -10.62 -54.36 -2.05
C VAL A 16 -9.49 -53.33 -2.01
N PHE A 17 -8.60 -53.30 -3.00
CA PHE A 17 -7.54 -52.26 -3.13
C PHE A 17 -7.86 -51.21 -4.19
N ILE A 18 -9.09 -50.69 -4.21
CA ILE A 18 -9.35 -49.40 -4.80
C ILE A 18 -8.95 -48.40 -3.71
N PRO A 19 -7.88 -47.59 -3.87
CA PRO A 19 -7.67 -46.50 -2.96
C PRO A 19 -8.91 -45.62 -3.08
N ILE A 20 -9.67 -45.53 -2.01
CA ILE A 20 -10.63 -44.45 -1.83
C ILE A 20 -9.76 -43.20 -1.87
N LEU A 21 -9.61 -42.62 -3.06
CA LEU A 21 -9.25 -41.22 -3.20
C LEU A 21 -10.33 -40.46 -2.44
N SER A 22 -10.09 -40.27 -1.15
CA SER A 22 -10.81 -39.34 -0.33
C SER A 22 -10.70 -38.01 -1.09
N GLN A 23 -11.72 -37.67 -1.83
CA GLN A 23 -11.93 -36.28 -2.21
C GLN A 23 -12.07 -35.56 -0.88
N GLU A 24 -11.00 -34.91 -0.47
CA GLU A 24 -11.03 -33.88 0.55
C GLU A 24 -12.12 -32.92 0.10
N LYS A 25 -13.33 -33.09 0.59
CA LYS A 25 -14.38 -32.10 0.49
C LYS A 25 -13.81 -30.91 1.26
N VAL A 26 -13.21 -29.97 0.53
CA VAL A 26 -12.92 -28.64 1.05
C VAL A 26 -14.25 -28.12 1.58
N ASN A 27 -14.43 -28.22 2.87
CA ASN A 27 -15.65 -27.77 3.54
C ASN A 27 -15.56 -26.23 3.63
N ARG A 28 -15.79 -25.59 2.48
CA ARG A 28 -15.85 -24.13 2.41
C ARG A 28 -17.05 -23.67 3.22
N SER A 29 -16.86 -22.67 4.03
CA SER A 29 -17.94 -22.07 4.80
C SER A 29 -19.04 -21.57 3.86
N ALA A 30 -20.29 -21.54 4.33
CA ALA A 30 -21.39 -20.99 3.54
C ALA A 30 -21.11 -19.56 3.06
N THR A 31 -20.33 -18.81 3.83
CA THR A 31 -19.86 -17.46 3.50
C THR A 31 -18.88 -17.47 2.33
N GLU A 32 -17.88 -18.39 2.31
CA GLU A 32 -16.96 -18.52 1.17
C GLU A 32 -17.66 -18.94 -0.13
N LEU A 33 -18.64 -19.85 -0.03
CA LEU A 33 -19.44 -20.23 -1.20
C LEU A 33 -20.31 -19.07 -1.71
N LEU A 34 -20.84 -18.26 -0.82
CA LEU A 34 -21.59 -17.07 -1.17
C LEU A 34 -20.70 -16.01 -1.83
N TRP A 35 -19.49 -15.79 -1.31
CA TRP A 35 -18.51 -14.91 -1.92
C TRP A 35 -18.12 -15.35 -3.33
N LEU A 36 -17.77 -16.63 -3.50
CA LEU A 36 -17.47 -17.21 -4.82
C LEU A 36 -18.63 -17.13 -5.80
N TYR A 37 -19.87 -17.25 -5.30
CA TYR A 37 -21.07 -17.10 -6.10
C TYR A 37 -21.29 -15.65 -6.52
N CYS A 38 -21.08 -14.72 -5.61
CA CYS A 38 -21.15 -13.29 -5.89
C CYS A 38 -20.06 -12.86 -6.89
N ASP A 39 -18.81 -13.28 -6.70
CA ASP A 39 -17.71 -13.03 -7.64
C ASP A 39 -18.02 -13.54 -9.06
N ASN A 40 -18.61 -14.74 -9.18
CA ASN A 40 -18.96 -15.31 -10.47
C ASN A 40 -20.14 -14.62 -11.17
N ILE A 41 -21.07 -14.02 -10.43
CA ILE A 41 -22.28 -13.41 -11.00
C ILE A 41 -22.13 -11.90 -11.18
N PHE A 42 -21.50 -11.22 -10.23
CA PHE A 42 -21.41 -9.76 -10.22
C PHE A 42 -20.05 -9.24 -10.68
N GLY A 43 -19.07 -10.15 -10.90
CA GLY A 43 -17.70 -9.77 -11.25
C GLY A 43 -16.96 -9.15 -10.06
N ASP A 44 -15.92 -8.36 -10.38
CA ASP A 44 -15.12 -7.67 -9.38
C ASP A 44 -15.98 -6.71 -8.54
N ASP A 45 -15.64 -6.61 -7.25
CA ASP A 45 -16.34 -5.74 -6.31
C ASP A 45 -16.46 -4.31 -6.88
N GLU A 46 -17.68 -3.78 -6.89
CA GLU A 46 -17.98 -2.46 -7.45
C GLU A 46 -17.08 -1.35 -6.88
N ARG A 47 -16.61 -1.48 -5.64
CA ARG A 47 -15.70 -0.54 -4.98
C ARG A 47 -14.33 -0.49 -5.65
N LEU A 48 -13.88 -1.63 -6.22
CA LEU A 48 -12.61 -1.74 -6.95
C LEU A 48 -12.74 -1.34 -8.41
N VAL A 49 -13.91 -1.54 -9.04
CA VAL A 49 -14.10 -1.26 -10.47
C VAL A 49 -14.74 0.10 -10.75
N THR A 50 -15.30 0.78 -9.75
CA THR A 50 -15.77 2.17 -9.86
C THR A 50 -14.60 3.14 -9.84
N GLY A 51 -13.94 3.31 -10.97
CA GLY A 51 -12.80 4.21 -11.12
C GLY A 51 -12.81 4.91 -12.48
N HIS A 52 -11.78 5.68 -12.72
CA HIS A 52 -11.57 6.31 -14.03
C HIS A 52 -10.68 5.42 -14.89
N TYR A 53 -11.00 5.32 -16.17
CA TYR A 53 -10.11 4.67 -17.12
C TYR A 53 -8.74 5.35 -17.08
N TYR A 54 -7.69 4.57 -16.77
CA TYR A 54 -6.34 5.10 -16.70
C TYR A 54 -5.65 4.97 -18.06
N GLN A 55 -5.40 6.11 -18.67
CA GLN A 55 -4.43 6.21 -19.76
C GLN A 55 -3.14 6.79 -19.20
N GLY A 56 -2.07 6.03 -19.25
CA GLY A 56 -0.74 6.51 -18.91
C GLY A 56 -0.37 7.79 -19.69
N PRO A 57 0.76 8.42 -19.35
CA PRO A 57 1.19 9.65 -20.04
C PRO A 57 1.39 9.40 -21.53
N THR A 58 0.69 10.16 -22.37
CA THR A 58 0.63 9.99 -23.83
C THR A 58 1.46 11.03 -24.59
N ARG A 59 2.26 11.85 -23.90
CA ARG A 59 3.04 12.92 -24.51
C ARG A 59 4.43 12.43 -24.90
N GLY A 60 4.86 12.76 -26.12
CA GLY A 60 6.19 12.82 -26.72
C GLY A 60 7.33 12.03 -26.05
N SER A 61 8.55 12.51 -26.18
CA SER A 61 9.71 11.95 -25.48
C SER A 61 9.71 12.42 -24.02
N ILE A 62 9.40 11.50 -23.09
CA ILE A 62 9.42 11.75 -21.65
C ILE A 62 10.45 10.82 -21.01
N THR A 63 11.39 11.40 -20.27
CA THR A 63 12.37 10.63 -19.49
C THR A 63 11.82 10.31 -18.11
N GLY A 64 11.97 9.04 -17.70
CA GLY A 64 11.45 8.54 -16.41
C GLY A 64 9.99 8.08 -16.51
N HIS A 65 9.36 7.94 -15.37
CA HIS A 65 7.99 7.41 -15.24
C HIS A 65 7.20 8.14 -14.14
N PRO A 66 5.86 8.14 -14.18
CA PRO A 66 5.03 8.85 -13.20
C PRO A 66 4.89 8.11 -11.86
N TYR A 67 5.28 6.84 -11.78
CA TYR A 67 4.94 5.96 -10.68
C TYR A 67 5.87 6.11 -9.47
N TYR A 68 5.38 5.69 -8.31
CA TYR A 68 6.15 5.48 -7.10
C TYR A 68 7.11 4.29 -7.29
N ILE A 69 8.38 4.45 -6.94
CA ILE A 69 9.50 3.49 -7.09
C ILE A 69 9.82 3.20 -8.57
N ASP A 70 9.01 2.42 -9.27
CA ASP A 70 9.28 1.93 -10.63
C ASP A 70 7.99 1.63 -11.40
N GLU A 71 8.13 1.16 -12.64
CA GLU A 71 7.01 0.87 -13.55
C GLU A 71 6.38 -0.52 -13.35
N SER A 72 6.93 -1.35 -12.46
CA SER A 72 6.42 -2.70 -12.25
C SER A 72 5.16 -2.71 -11.40
N TRP A 73 4.28 -3.66 -11.67
CA TRP A 73 3.12 -3.93 -10.83
C TRP A 73 3.58 -4.51 -9.49
N LYS A 74 2.97 -4.05 -8.42
CA LYS A 74 3.26 -4.49 -7.07
C LYS A 74 2.06 -5.23 -6.51
N ASN A 75 2.32 -6.28 -5.73
CA ASN A 75 1.27 -6.84 -4.89
C ASN A 75 0.93 -5.81 -3.80
N GLY A 76 -0.35 -5.58 -3.64
CA GLY A 76 -0.84 -4.60 -2.68
C GLY A 76 -2.12 -5.06 -1.99
N THR A 77 -2.36 -4.47 -0.84
CA THR A 77 -3.58 -4.59 -0.06
C THR A 77 -4.18 -3.20 0.04
N ILE A 78 -5.44 -3.06 -0.30
CA ILE A 78 -6.18 -1.79 -0.23
C ILE A 78 -7.33 -1.96 0.74
N GLU A 79 -7.57 -0.96 1.56
CA GLU A 79 -8.74 -0.85 2.41
C GLU A 79 -9.66 0.25 1.88
N ILE A 80 -10.90 -0.12 1.55
CA ILE A 80 -11.92 0.78 1.00
C ILE A 80 -13.19 0.60 1.82
N ASP A 81 -13.73 1.70 2.38
CA ASP A 81 -14.95 1.67 3.19
C ASP A 81 -14.91 0.55 4.26
N ASP A 82 -13.78 0.44 4.98
CA ASP A 82 -13.48 -0.55 6.04
C ASP A 82 -13.45 -2.02 5.55
N VAL A 83 -13.35 -2.25 4.24
CA VAL A 83 -13.19 -3.59 3.66
C VAL A 83 -11.79 -3.73 3.07
N ILE A 84 -11.12 -4.82 3.42
CA ILE A 84 -9.75 -5.12 3.00
C ILE A 84 -9.78 -5.99 1.75
N PHE A 85 -9.08 -5.54 0.70
CA PHE A 85 -8.85 -6.25 -0.54
C PHE A 85 -7.36 -6.57 -0.64
N ASP A 86 -7.02 -7.86 -0.63
CA ASP A 86 -5.63 -8.33 -0.67
C ASP A 86 -5.27 -8.97 -2.00
N GLY A 87 -3.95 -9.10 -2.25
CA GLY A 87 -3.42 -9.75 -3.45
C GLY A 87 -3.62 -8.96 -4.75
N LEU A 88 -3.93 -7.68 -4.66
CA LEU A 88 -4.19 -6.83 -5.81
C LEU A 88 -2.89 -6.47 -6.55
N GLN A 89 -2.97 -6.33 -7.87
CA GLN A 89 -1.88 -5.77 -8.68
C GLN A 89 -2.07 -4.26 -8.82
N VAL A 90 -1.22 -3.50 -8.14
CA VAL A 90 -1.36 -2.05 -8.01
C VAL A 90 -0.13 -1.28 -8.47
N LYS A 91 -0.34 -0.04 -8.87
CA LYS A 91 0.67 1.01 -9.04
C LYS A 91 0.15 2.30 -8.41
N TYR A 92 1.05 3.11 -7.89
CA TYR A 92 0.72 4.45 -7.46
C TYR A 92 1.35 5.46 -8.43
N ASP A 93 0.51 6.13 -9.21
CA ASP A 93 0.91 7.26 -10.06
C ASP A 93 1.01 8.52 -9.18
N ILE A 94 2.24 8.93 -8.85
CA ILE A 94 2.51 10.10 -8.01
C ILE A 94 2.56 11.41 -8.80
N TYR A 95 2.40 11.36 -10.13
CA TYR A 95 2.20 12.54 -10.97
C TYR A 95 0.72 12.97 -10.99
N LEU A 96 -0.18 12.02 -11.23
CA LEU A 96 -1.62 12.25 -11.20
C LEU A 96 -2.24 12.09 -9.81
N ASN A 97 -1.47 11.57 -8.85
CA ASN A 97 -1.95 11.16 -7.53
C ASN A 97 -3.07 10.11 -7.61
N TRP A 98 -2.88 9.11 -8.46
CA TRP A 98 -3.86 8.05 -8.69
C TRP A 98 -3.31 6.69 -8.26
N LEU A 99 -4.12 5.95 -7.50
CA LEU A 99 -3.88 4.53 -7.28
C LEU A 99 -4.48 3.75 -8.45
N ILE A 100 -3.65 2.99 -9.15
CA ILE A 100 -4.03 2.25 -10.35
C ILE A 100 -4.13 0.77 -9.98
N LEU A 101 -5.28 0.18 -10.28
CA LEU A 101 -5.53 -1.25 -10.17
C LEU A 101 -5.47 -1.89 -11.56
N LYS A 102 -4.77 -3.02 -11.65
CA LYS A 102 -4.85 -3.93 -12.79
C LYS A 102 -5.78 -5.09 -12.44
N PHE A 103 -6.77 -5.32 -13.27
CA PHE A 103 -7.65 -6.47 -13.13
C PHE A 103 -7.92 -7.12 -14.49
N THR A 104 -8.36 -8.37 -14.45
CA THR A 104 -8.77 -9.12 -15.63
C THR A 104 -10.27 -9.35 -15.53
N SER A 105 -11.01 -8.83 -16.50
CA SER A 105 -12.46 -9.01 -16.55
C SER A 105 -12.85 -10.44 -16.95
N THR A 106 -14.14 -10.76 -16.83
CA THR A 106 -14.70 -12.09 -17.13
C THR A 106 -14.49 -12.56 -18.57
N ASP A 107 -14.27 -11.64 -19.51
CA ASP A 107 -13.92 -11.90 -20.90
C ASP A 107 -12.41 -12.04 -21.15
N ASN A 108 -11.60 -12.14 -20.08
CA ASN A 108 -10.14 -12.18 -20.09
C ASN A 108 -9.45 -10.90 -20.60
N ALA A 109 -10.16 -9.79 -20.71
CA ALA A 109 -9.52 -8.52 -21.03
C ALA A 109 -8.81 -7.93 -19.79
N VAL A 110 -7.59 -7.41 -20.00
CA VAL A 110 -6.82 -6.76 -18.94
C VAL A 110 -7.12 -5.26 -18.93
N HIS A 111 -7.60 -4.79 -17.80
CA HIS A 111 -7.96 -3.39 -17.60
C HIS A 111 -7.05 -2.71 -16.57
N GLN A 112 -6.93 -1.38 -16.70
CA GLN A 112 -6.26 -0.52 -15.73
C GLN A 112 -7.20 0.61 -15.37
N ILE A 113 -7.51 0.73 -14.10
CA ILE A 113 -8.41 1.77 -13.59
C ILE A 113 -7.72 2.56 -12.48
N GLY A 114 -7.92 3.85 -12.47
CA GLY A 114 -7.58 4.72 -11.35
C GLY A 114 -8.69 4.69 -10.33
N LEU A 115 -8.40 4.23 -9.13
CA LEU A 115 -9.38 4.12 -8.05
C LEU A 115 -9.75 5.50 -7.48
N ASN A 116 -10.97 5.60 -6.97
CA ASN A 116 -11.42 6.80 -6.29
C ASN A 116 -10.71 6.92 -4.92
N SER A 117 -9.75 7.82 -4.83
CA SER A 117 -8.94 8.03 -3.62
C SER A 117 -9.76 8.48 -2.40
N GLY A 118 -10.93 9.09 -2.61
CA GLY A 118 -11.79 9.58 -1.52
C GLY A 118 -12.41 8.50 -0.64
N LYS A 119 -12.39 7.25 -1.08
CA LYS A 119 -12.91 6.09 -0.35
C LYS A 119 -11.82 5.18 0.21
N ILE A 120 -10.57 5.41 -0.15
CA ILE A 120 -9.45 4.55 0.27
C ILE A 120 -8.99 4.99 1.67
N ASN A 121 -9.06 4.07 2.61
CA ASN A 121 -8.60 4.25 3.99
C ASN A 121 -7.09 4.01 4.10
N SER A 122 -6.60 2.95 3.47
CA SER A 122 -5.16 2.63 3.45
C SER A 122 -4.77 1.84 2.21
N LEU A 123 -3.48 1.92 1.86
CA LEU A 123 -2.82 1.12 0.84
C LEU A 123 -1.52 0.57 1.38
N LYS A 124 -1.30 -0.74 1.29
CA LYS A 124 0.00 -1.37 1.55
C LYS A 124 0.57 -1.89 0.24
N MET A 125 1.78 -1.48 -0.10
CA MET A 125 2.53 -1.96 -1.25
C MET A 125 4.04 -1.82 -1.04
N SER A 126 4.84 -2.75 -1.53
CA SER A 126 6.31 -2.68 -1.48
C SER A 126 6.87 -2.38 -0.09
N ASN A 127 6.37 -3.03 0.95
CA ASN A 127 6.72 -2.80 2.36
C ASN A 127 6.46 -1.37 2.86
N SER A 128 5.63 -0.62 2.16
CA SER A 128 5.21 0.72 2.54
C SER A 128 3.72 0.75 2.77
N GLU A 129 3.30 1.49 3.77
CA GLU A 129 1.91 1.79 4.05
C GLU A 129 1.63 3.25 3.71
N PHE A 130 0.52 3.48 3.05
CA PHE A 130 0.06 4.81 2.64
C PHE A 130 -1.33 5.05 3.21
N ILE A 131 -1.52 6.23 3.73
CA ILE A 131 -2.81 6.72 4.23
C ILE A 131 -3.16 8.04 3.54
N PRO A 132 -4.44 8.39 3.44
CA PRO A 132 -4.84 9.73 3.00
C PRO A 132 -4.17 10.78 3.88
N LEU A 133 -3.57 11.81 3.26
CA LEU A 133 -2.90 12.87 4.02
C LEU A 133 -3.94 13.64 4.85
N PRO A 134 -3.83 13.64 6.20
CA PRO A 134 -4.80 14.30 7.06
C PRO A 134 -4.94 15.79 6.74
N GLY A 135 -6.17 16.30 6.72
CA GLY A 135 -6.45 17.72 6.48
C GLY A 135 -6.22 18.19 5.04
N SER A 136 -5.80 17.32 4.14
CA SER A 136 -5.66 17.63 2.72
C SER A 136 -6.91 17.20 1.96
N ARG A 137 -7.60 18.16 1.36
CA ARG A 137 -8.65 17.89 0.37
C ARG A 137 -8.33 18.76 -0.84
N ASP A 138 -7.83 18.12 -1.88
CA ASP A 138 -7.58 18.76 -3.16
C ASP A 138 -8.71 18.43 -4.15
N SER A 139 -8.97 19.31 -5.09
CA SER A 139 -9.91 19.09 -6.19
C SER A 139 -9.50 17.93 -7.12
N THR A 140 -8.22 17.53 -7.09
CA THR A 140 -7.66 16.41 -7.86
C THR A 140 -7.72 15.07 -7.12
N GLY A 141 -8.22 15.05 -5.89
CA GLY A 141 -8.28 13.89 -5.02
C GLY A 141 -7.51 14.11 -3.71
N ILE A 142 -7.60 13.13 -2.81
CA ILE A 142 -6.86 13.16 -1.55
C ILE A 142 -5.48 12.57 -1.79
N PRO A 143 -4.38 13.33 -1.62
CA PRO A 143 -3.05 12.77 -1.78
C PRO A 143 -2.76 11.75 -0.68
N PHE A 144 -2.03 10.68 -1.05
CA PHE A 144 -1.57 9.70 -0.09
C PHE A 144 -0.21 10.10 0.48
N ALA A 145 -0.05 9.85 1.77
CA ALA A 145 1.22 9.96 2.46
C ALA A 145 1.69 8.58 2.91
N GLN A 146 2.96 8.30 2.71
CA GLN A 146 3.60 7.13 3.29
C GLN A 146 3.70 7.32 4.80
N LEU A 147 3.15 6.38 5.57
CA LEU A 147 3.26 6.33 7.03
C LEU A 147 4.64 5.77 7.40
N ILE A 148 5.52 6.63 7.87
CA ILE A 148 6.90 6.28 8.24
C ILE A 148 6.99 5.86 9.70
N SER A 149 6.29 6.58 10.58
CA SER A 149 6.18 6.26 12.01
C SER A 149 4.74 6.47 12.42
N ASP A 150 4.19 5.48 13.10
CA ASP A 150 2.87 5.53 13.70
C ASP A 150 2.97 5.75 15.21
N GLY A 151 1.89 6.28 15.81
CA GLY A 151 1.82 6.58 17.23
C GLY A 151 1.13 7.92 17.49
N PRO A 152 1.24 8.47 18.72
CA PRO A 152 0.70 9.80 19.05
C PRO A 152 1.15 10.88 18.08
N VAL A 153 2.40 10.80 17.62
CA VAL A 153 2.97 11.66 16.57
C VAL A 153 3.20 10.81 15.34
N GLN A 154 2.41 11.01 14.30
CA GLN A 154 2.65 10.34 13.02
C GLN A 154 3.69 11.10 12.19
N TYR A 155 4.62 10.35 11.60
CA TYR A 155 5.56 10.89 10.61
C TYR A 155 5.16 10.45 9.22
N LEU A 156 4.78 11.40 8.39
CA LEU A 156 4.19 11.22 7.07
C LEU A 156 5.10 11.78 5.99
N VAL A 157 5.20 11.07 4.86
CA VAL A 157 5.99 11.51 3.69
C VAL A 157 5.12 11.46 2.44
N THR A 158 4.91 12.61 1.81
CA THR A 158 4.28 12.67 0.49
C THR A 158 5.33 12.74 -0.60
N ARG A 159 5.03 12.11 -1.71
CA ARG A 159 5.81 12.17 -2.94
C ARG A 159 4.91 12.59 -4.08
N ALA A 160 5.39 13.53 -4.87
CA ALA A 160 4.71 13.97 -6.07
C ALA A 160 5.73 14.08 -7.21
N LYS A 161 5.29 13.88 -8.43
CA LYS A 161 6.10 14.18 -9.62
C LYS A 161 5.48 15.32 -10.41
N SER A 162 6.34 16.10 -11.04
CA SER A 162 5.99 17.12 -12.03
C SER A 162 6.70 16.81 -13.34
N LEU A 163 6.11 17.24 -14.45
CA LEU A 163 6.79 17.23 -15.75
C LEU A 163 7.50 18.56 -15.95
N GLU A 164 8.81 18.51 -16.11
CA GLU A 164 9.63 19.68 -16.43
C GLU A 164 10.32 19.49 -17.79
N ILE A 165 10.65 20.60 -18.44
CA ILE A 165 11.43 20.54 -19.69
C ILE A 165 12.85 20.09 -19.33
N ALA A 166 13.33 19.05 -19.99
CA ALA A 166 14.70 18.57 -19.80
C ALA A 166 15.70 19.64 -20.21
N ASN A 167 16.66 19.95 -19.31
CA ASN A 167 17.65 21.03 -19.52
C ASN A 167 18.74 20.69 -20.55
N SER A 168 18.42 19.94 -21.61
CA SER A 168 19.35 19.65 -22.71
C SER A 168 19.15 20.65 -23.84
N VAL A 169 20.23 21.32 -24.26
CA VAL A 169 20.21 22.30 -25.33
C VAL A 169 19.66 21.66 -26.61
N GLY A 170 18.51 22.15 -27.09
CA GLY A 170 17.89 21.71 -28.34
C GLY A 170 16.90 20.54 -28.20
N SER A 171 16.60 20.08 -27.00
CA SER A 171 15.61 19.02 -26.75
C SER A 171 14.28 19.66 -26.33
N SER A 172 13.18 19.20 -26.94
CA SER A 172 11.81 19.47 -26.48
C SER A 172 11.29 18.34 -25.57
N ASP A 173 12.20 17.58 -24.98
CA ASP A 173 11.90 16.44 -24.15
C ASP A 173 11.47 16.89 -22.76
N TYR A 174 10.67 16.07 -22.13
CA TYR A 174 10.23 16.27 -20.75
C TYR A 174 10.88 15.25 -19.82
N GLU A 175 11.03 15.60 -18.56
CA GLU A 175 11.48 14.69 -17.50
C GLU A 175 10.56 14.75 -16.29
N TYR A 176 10.38 13.61 -15.62
CA TYR A 176 9.69 13.57 -14.34
C TYR A 176 10.64 13.99 -13.23
N LYS A 177 10.27 15.04 -12.49
CA LYS A 177 10.95 15.46 -11.26
C LYS A 177 10.12 15.13 -10.04
N GLU A 178 10.75 14.48 -9.06
CA GLU A 178 10.10 14.12 -7.79
C GLU A 178 10.31 15.23 -6.75
N ASP A 179 9.21 15.65 -6.10
CA ASP A 179 9.20 16.46 -4.88
C ASP A 179 8.75 15.63 -3.69
N ILE A 180 9.52 15.73 -2.60
CA ILE A 180 9.27 14.99 -1.36
C ILE A 180 8.98 15.99 -0.27
N LYS A 181 7.81 15.89 0.36
CA LYS A 181 7.46 16.66 1.54
C LYS A 181 7.27 15.76 2.74
N GLN A 182 7.68 16.23 3.90
CA GLN A 182 7.64 15.47 5.14
C GLN A 182 6.82 16.24 6.15
N TYR A 183 5.98 15.53 6.89
CA TYR A 183 5.04 16.10 7.82
C TYR A 183 5.07 15.37 9.16
N LEU A 184 4.72 16.10 10.20
CA LEU A 184 4.28 15.54 11.47
C LEU A 184 2.78 15.79 11.58
N TYR A 185 2.04 14.78 11.99
CA TYR A 185 0.65 14.90 12.35
C TYR A 185 0.49 14.57 13.83
N TYR A 186 -0.01 15.53 14.59
CA TYR A 186 -0.18 15.42 16.03
C TYR A 186 -1.35 16.31 16.46
N ASP A 187 -2.19 15.82 17.36
CA ASP A 187 -3.34 16.54 17.91
C ASP A 187 -4.21 17.21 16.81
N GLY A 188 -4.55 16.46 15.77
CA GLY A 188 -5.35 16.94 14.65
C GLY A 188 -4.65 17.95 13.73
N GLN A 189 -3.38 18.28 13.96
CA GLN A 189 -2.64 19.28 13.21
C GLN A 189 -1.55 18.66 12.33
N LEU A 190 -1.60 18.99 11.04
CA LEU A 190 -0.56 18.62 10.07
C LEU A 190 0.43 19.77 9.93
N GLN A 191 1.71 19.52 10.18
CA GLN A 191 2.78 20.53 10.04
C GLN A 191 3.98 20.00 9.25
N LEU A 192 4.62 20.86 8.46
CA LEU A 192 5.82 20.48 7.71
C LEU A 192 6.99 20.15 8.65
N PHE A 193 7.55 18.95 8.50
CA PHE A 193 8.73 18.49 9.23
C PHE A 193 10.01 18.95 8.53
N ARG A 194 10.32 20.23 8.59
CA ARG A 194 11.49 20.82 7.93
C ARG A 194 12.81 20.45 8.61
N SER A 195 12.81 20.40 9.94
CA SER A 195 14.01 20.10 10.75
C SER A 195 13.63 19.58 12.13
N LYS A 196 14.62 19.10 12.88
CA LYS A 196 14.46 18.73 14.31
C LYS A 196 13.82 19.81 15.17
N ASN A 197 13.98 21.08 14.78
CA ASN A 197 13.38 22.19 15.52
C ASN A 197 11.86 22.19 15.47
N THR A 198 11.25 21.54 14.48
CA THR A 198 9.80 21.34 14.43
C THR A 198 9.37 20.53 15.68
N LEU A 199 9.96 19.35 15.92
CA LEU A 199 9.68 18.54 17.11
C LEU A 199 9.99 19.28 18.42
N TYR A 200 11.11 20.00 18.47
CA TYR A 200 11.50 20.76 19.67
C TYR A 200 10.54 21.88 20.05
N LYS A 201 9.83 22.45 19.05
CA LYS A 201 8.81 23.47 19.28
C LYS A 201 7.47 22.85 19.65
N THR A 202 7.11 21.72 19.02
CA THR A 202 5.87 21.00 19.31
C THR A 202 5.89 20.39 20.71
N PHE A 203 7.06 19.88 21.15
CA PHE A 203 7.22 19.20 22.44
C PHE A 203 8.28 19.87 23.32
N PRO A 204 8.00 21.06 23.90
CA PRO A 204 8.97 21.81 24.69
C PRO A 204 9.37 21.09 26.00
N THR A 205 8.48 20.33 26.60
CA THR A 205 8.70 19.59 27.87
C THR A 205 9.75 18.50 27.73
N ILE A 206 9.77 17.78 26.63
CA ILE A 206 10.74 16.67 26.36
C ILE A 206 11.91 17.10 25.48
N LYS A 207 12.01 18.39 25.13
CA LYS A 207 13.05 18.91 24.22
C LYS A 207 14.48 18.56 24.64
N SER A 208 14.79 18.57 25.93
CA SER A 208 16.12 18.24 26.45
C SER A 208 16.46 16.77 26.19
N GLN A 209 15.50 15.87 26.32
CA GLN A 209 15.62 14.44 26.08
C GLN A 209 15.82 14.17 24.57
N LEU A 210 15.02 14.81 23.71
CA LEU A 210 15.17 14.73 22.25
C LEU A 210 16.55 15.21 21.78
N LYS A 211 17.06 16.32 22.33
CA LYS A 211 18.41 16.82 22.01
C LYS A 211 19.52 15.85 22.45
N ARG A 212 19.35 15.22 23.61
CA ARG A 212 20.29 14.21 24.11
C ARG A 212 20.30 13.01 23.18
N PHE A 213 19.13 12.49 22.80
CA PHE A 213 18.98 11.36 21.91
C PHE A 213 19.66 11.59 20.55
N VAL A 214 19.43 12.76 19.93
CA VAL A 214 20.09 13.15 18.67
C VAL A 214 21.61 13.12 18.79
N ARG A 215 22.19 13.61 19.89
CA ARG A 215 23.65 13.58 20.13
C ARG A 215 24.17 12.18 20.36
N GLN A 216 23.53 11.41 21.23
CA GLN A 216 23.95 10.05 21.58
C GLN A 216 23.94 9.10 20.39
N ASN A 217 22.99 9.28 19.48
CA ASN A 217 22.84 8.46 18.27
C ASN A 217 23.48 9.09 17.03
N SER A 218 24.18 10.22 17.15
CA SER A 218 24.84 10.94 16.05
C SER A 218 23.93 11.16 14.83
N LEU A 219 22.66 11.52 15.06
CA LEU A 219 21.68 11.66 13.98
C LEU A 219 21.92 12.92 13.16
N PHE A 220 22.14 12.75 11.87
CA PHE A 220 22.25 13.82 10.88
C PHE A 220 20.88 14.07 10.22
N LEU A 221 20.00 14.81 10.85
CA LEU A 221 18.60 14.99 10.49
C LEU A 221 18.41 15.89 9.24
N ILE A 222 19.13 15.59 8.17
CA ILE A 222 18.97 16.25 6.88
C ILE A 222 17.73 15.71 6.15
N ARG A 223 17.20 16.49 5.19
CA ARG A 223 15.92 16.21 4.52
C ARG A 223 15.86 14.81 3.90
N ASN A 224 16.95 14.32 3.33
CA ASN A 224 16.97 13.06 2.58
C ASN A 224 17.14 11.81 3.46
N ARG A 225 17.33 11.97 4.79
CA ARG A 225 17.51 10.85 5.72
C ARG A 225 16.23 10.57 6.50
N ILE A 226 15.26 9.98 5.80
CA ILE A 226 13.95 9.63 6.37
C ILE A 226 14.11 8.69 7.57
N ASP A 227 15.01 7.69 7.48
CA ASP A 227 15.23 6.71 8.55
C ASP A 227 15.76 7.33 9.85
N GLU A 228 16.64 8.34 9.74
CA GLU A 228 17.15 9.03 10.93
C GLU A 228 16.06 9.90 11.58
N ARG A 229 15.22 10.50 10.76
CA ARG A 229 14.05 11.26 11.25
C ARG A 229 13.03 10.33 11.89
N LYS A 230 12.80 9.14 11.30
CA LYS A 230 11.96 8.10 11.89
C LYS A 230 12.42 7.76 13.30
N LYS A 231 13.72 7.45 13.49
CA LYS A 231 14.28 7.14 14.82
C LYS A 231 13.99 8.25 15.85
N LEU A 232 14.08 9.51 15.44
CA LEU A 232 13.78 10.62 16.35
C LEU A 232 12.29 10.72 16.67
N VAL A 233 11.41 10.48 15.70
CA VAL A 233 9.96 10.49 15.93
C VAL A 233 9.53 9.29 16.78
N ASP A 234 10.07 8.09 16.50
CA ASP A 234 9.80 6.90 17.31
C ASP A 234 10.20 7.11 18.78
N TYR A 235 11.37 7.73 19.01
CA TYR A 235 11.80 8.11 20.37
C TYR A 235 10.87 9.18 20.99
N CYS A 236 10.42 10.14 20.20
CA CYS A 236 9.43 11.13 20.66
C CYS A 236 8.14 10.43 21.12
N ASN A 237 7.63 9.50 20.31
CA ASN A 237 6.43 8.71 20.63
C ASN A 237 6.59 7.95 21.96
N SER A 238 7.73 7.30 22.18
CA SER A 238 7.99 6.57 23.44
C SER A 238 7.96 7.47 24.67
N LEU A 239 8.33 8.75 24.53
CA LEU A 239 8.29 9.72 25.63
C LEU A 239 6.89 10.30 25.86
N VAL A 240 6.12 10.49 24.78
CA VAL A 240 4.75 11.01 24.88
C VAL A 240 3.84 9.98 25.52
N THR A 241 3.87 8.72 25.04
CA THR A 241 3.06 7.62 25.60
C THR A 241 3.41 7.35 27.06
N GLY A 242 4.69 7.39 27.44
CA GLY A 242 5.10 7.14 28.83
C GLY A 242 4.71 8.25 29.83
N ASN A 243 4.34 9.45 29.36
CA ASN A 243 3.83 10.51 30.20
C ASN A 243 2.31 10.37 30.47
N ASP A 244 1.57 9.82 29.49
CA ASP A 244 0.12 9.62 29.60
C ASP A 244 -0.25 8.48 30.58
N GLU A 245 0.66 7.54 30.85
CA GLU A 245 0.46 6.44 31.81
C GLU A 245 0.71 6.88 33.28
N ASN A 246 1.24 8.07 33.51
CA ASN A 246 1.60 8.58 34.85
C ASN A 246 0.71 9.74 35.33
N GLU A 247 -0.33 10.11 34.60
CA GLU A 247 -1.40 11.03 35.04
C GLU A 247 -2.68 10.26 35.36
#